data_c2014497d1a9b5064c2bd3017faca7a7
#
_entry.id   c2014497d1a9b5064c2bd3017faca7a7
#
_cell.length_a   1.000
_cell.length_b   1.000
_cell.length_c   1.000
_cell.angle_alpha   90.00
_cell.angle_beta   90.00
_cell.angle_gamma   90.00
#
_symmetry.space_group_name_H-M   'P 1'
#
loop_
_entity.id
_entity.type
_entity.pdbx_description
1 polymer ?
#
loop_
_entity_poly.entity_id
_entity_poly.type
_entity_poly.pdbx_seq_one_letter_code
_entity_poly.pdbx_strand_id
1 'polypeptide(L)'
;MTVSMQLLRRSRPWLGACLAGCLGLLLAGCASRPVNPPLAQADPSRGYRYETRPAPERDKENLVILAFSGGGTRAAAFSYGVLEFLRRTEVVGPRGRSGRLIDQVDVITGVSGGSFTALAYGLYGDRLFDDYVQRFLKRDVQGDLIARAFKPDYWVDLGSTGWGRSELAAQLYDEILFKGATFGDLARGKGPLVLASATDLSTGARLVFQQSVFDIMCSDLSAVSLSRAAAASSAVPVVLSPVTLDNYGGTCGYRLPPWARTFYGEVAPPRPAARAIRSIDAMAALGDGADRPYLHLVDGGVSDNVGMRGVLDALELLEALHEAGMPTPLDHVRRVVVFIVNSLSTPPTDWDRSATPPGTIEILLKASGVPIDHNSYEAVELLRDTAARWQTMRRIRESPAMAANKDPAITQLMRVPDAEIYAIDVSFDALKDRGERDYLNSLPTSFYLPDEAVDRLRAAASTLILDSPEFARLLKDAGSTLVPHAP
;
A
#
# COMPACT_ATOMS: atom_id res chain seq x y z
N MET A 1 -39.83 -34.08 64.12
CA MET A 1 -39.85 -32.89 63.17
C MET A 1 -38.63 -32.00 63.39
N THR A 2 -37.43 -32.48 63.19
CA THR A 2 -36.19 -31.67 63.36
C THR A 2 -35.02 -32.17 62.50
N VAL A 3 -35.25 -32.37 61.16
CA VAL A 3 -34.16 -32.75 60.21
C VAL A 3 -34.11 -31.86 58.97
N SER A 4 -35.00 -30.88 58.84
CA SER A 4 -35.16 -30.14 57.57
C SER A 4 -34.50 -28.75 57.53
N MET A 5 -33.72 -28.31 58.52
CA MET A 5 -33.19 -26.95 58.59
C MET A 5 -31.67 -26.78 58.40
N GLN A 6 -30.93 -27.88 58.25
CA GLN A 6 -29.46 -27.83 58.13
C GLN A 6 -28.94 -27.90 56.69
N LEU A 7 -29.78 -28.21 55.68
CA LEU A 7 -29.36 -28.31 54.29
C LEU A 7 -29.39 -26.95 53.52
N LEU A 8 -30.08 -25.95 54.04
CA LEU A 8 -30.19 -24.61 53.40
C LEU A 8 -29.05 -23.63 53.76
N ARG A 9 -28.16 -24.00 54.69
CA ARG A 9 -27.05 -23.12 55.11
C ARG A 9 -25.73 -23.37 54.40
N ARG A 10 -25.58 -24.45 53.61
CA ARG A 10 -24.35 -24.79 52.89
C ARG A 10 -24.31 -24.30 51.40
N SER A 11 -25.41 -23.85 50.83
CA SER A 11 -25.50 -23.39 49.42
C SER A 11 -25.26 -21.90 49.24
N ARG A 12 -25.21 -21.09 50.30
CA ARG A 12 -25.01 -19.63 50.19
C ARG A 12 -23.65 -19.16 49.69
N PRO A 13 -22.49 -19.80 49.99
CA PRO A 13 -21.21 -19.32 49.45
C PRO A 13 -21.06 -19.58 47.95
N TRP A 14 -21.67 -20.62 47.39
CA TRP A 14 -21.59 -20.96 45.99
C TRP A 14 -22.46 -20.05 45.11
N LEU A 15 -23.63 -19.63 45.58
CA LEU A 15 -24.49 -18.66 44.91
C LEU A 15 -23.84 -17.27 44.88
N GLY A 16 -23.16 -16.85 45.95
CA GLY A 16 -22.40 -15.61 46.00
C GLY A 16 -21.19 -15.62 45.04
N ALA A 17 -20.47 -16.75 44.96
CA ALA A 17 -19.35 -16.90 44.01
C ALA A 17 -19.82 -16.96 42.56
N CYS A 18 -20.94 -17.60 42.24
CA CYS A 18 -21.52 -17.61 40.91
C CYS A 18 -22.07 -16.21 40.52
N LEU A 19 -22.74 -15.50 41.46
CA LEU A 19 -23.19 -14.12 41.17
C LEU A 19 -22.02 -13.16 41.03
N ALA A 20 -20.97 -13.27 41.82
CA ALA A 20 -19.75 -12.47 41.66
C ALA A 20 -19.01 -12.81 40.36
N GLY A 21 -18.98 -14.08 39.96
CA GLY A 21 -18.45 -14.53 38.68
C GLY A 21 -19.27 -14.01 37.47
N CYS A 22 -20.60 -14.07 37.55
CA CYS A 22 -21.48 -13.52 36.53
C CYS A 22 -21.43 -11.98 36.48
N LEU A 23 -21.32 -11.31 37.63
CA LEU A 23 -21.15 -9.85 37.69
C LEU A 23 -19.76 -9.43 37.17
N GLY A 24 -18.71 -10.23 37.45
CA GLY A 24 -17.37 -10.03 36.86
C GLY A 24 -17.34 -10.23 35.35
N LEU A 25 -18.11 -11.18 34.81
CA LEU A 25 -18.28 -11.39 33.36
C LEU A 25 -19.13 -10.31 32.69
N LEU A 26 -20.07 -9.67 33.41
CA LEU A 26 -20.85 -8.55 32.91
C LEU A 26 -20.10 -7.22 33.00
N LEU A 27 -19.05 -7.12 33.81
CA LEU A 27 -18.15 -5.96 33.91
C LEU A 27 -16.90 -6.12 33.06
N ALA A 28 -16.62 -7.31 32.53
CA ALA A 28 -15.67 -7.48 31.45
C ALA A 28 -16.28 -6.79 30.22
N GLY A 29 -16.00 -5.48 30.09
CA GLY A 29 -16.43 -4.68 28.94
C GLY A 29 -16.04 -5.43 27.68
N CYS A 30 -17.01 -5.76 26.83
CA CYS A 30 -16.74 -6.36 25.53
C CYS A 30 -15.74 -5.44 24.82
N ALA A 31 -14.54 -5.95 24.55
CA ALA A 31 -13.60 -5.21 23.72
C ALA A 31 -14.31 -4.90 22.39
N SER A 32 -14.45 -3.63 22.09
CA SER A 32 -15.03 -3.20 20.83
C SER A 32 -13.90 -2.87 19.87
N ARG A 33 -14.04 -3.30 18.62
CA ARG A 33 -13.10 -2.85 17.58
C ARG A 33 -13.08 -1.31 17.51
N PRO A 34 -11.95 -0.69 17.15
CA PRO A 34 -11.93 0.74 16.88
C PRO A 34 -12.89 1.09 15.73
N VAL A 35 -13.69 2.13 15.91
CA VAL A 35 -14.65 2.62 14.92
C VAL A 35 -14.04 3.82 14.21
N ASN A 36 -13.98 3.79 12.88
CA ASN A 36 -13.62 4.96 12.09
C ASN A 36 -14.79 5.97 12.14
N PRO A 37 -14.56 7.25 12.45
CA PRO A 37 -15.66 8.20 12.64
C PRO A 37 -16.34 8.56 11.31
N PRO A 38 -17.64 8.88 11.34
CA PRO A 38 -18.35 9.39 10.17
C PRO A 38 -17.87 10.80 9.81
N LEU A 39 -17.94 11.13 8.51
CA LEU A 39 -17.70 12.45 7.98
C LEU A 39 -19.02 13.20 7.83
N ALA A 40 -19.15 14.38 8.41
CA ALA A 40 -20.38 15.15 8.33
C ALA A 40 -20.67 15.66 6.91
N GLN A 41 -19.63 16.05 6.18
CA GLN A 41 -19.71 16.54 4.80
C GLN A 41 -18.42 16.23 4.06
N ALA A 42 -18.54 15.69 2.84
CA ALA A 42 -17.38 15.49 1.95
C ALA A 42 -16.89 16.84 1.42
N ASP A 43 -15.57 17.08 1.59
CA ASP A 43 -14.91 18.32 1.14
C ASP A 43 -13.62 17.95 0.38
N PRO A 44 -13.59 18.09 -0.96
CA PRO A 44 -12.41 17.74 -1.76
C PRO A 44 -11.18 18.61 -1.49
N SER A 45 -11.32 19.74 -0.79
CA SER A 45 -10.21 20.62 -0.42
C SER A 45 -9.53 20.23 0.90
N ARG A 46 -10.00 19.20 1.61
CA ARG A 46 -9.56 18.83 2.96
C ARG A 46 -9.11 17.36 3.05
N GLY A 47 -8.37 17.06 4.10
CA GLY A 47 -7.93 15.70 4.44
C GLY A 47 -6.66 15.26 3.71
N TYR A 48 -6.23 14.02 3.98
CA TYR A 48 -5.00 13.43 3.46
C TYR A 48 -5.19 12.95 2.01
N ARG A 49 -4.81 13.78 1.04
CA ARG A 49 -4.91 13.52 -0.40
C ARG A 49 -3.85 14.28 -1.19
N TYR A 50 -3.65 13.93 -2.45
CA TYR A 50 -2.61 14.54 -3.30
C TYR A 50 -2.78 16.07 -3.41
N GLU A 51 -3.99 16.53 -3.65
CA GLU A 51 -4.32 17.93 -3.92
C GLU A 51 -4.10 18.86 -2.71
N THR A 52 -4.17 18.32 -1.49
CA THR A 52 -3.99 19.11 -0.25
C THR A 52 -2.57 19.08 0.28
N ARG A 53 -1.67 18.30 -0.35
CA ARG A 53 -0.26 18.27 0.05
C ARG A 53 0.42 19.59 -0.31
N PRO A 54 1.27 20.14 0.58
CA PRO A 54 2.10 21.28 0.21
C PRO A 54 2.92 20.92 -1.02
N ALA A 55 2.76 21.70 -2.09
CA ALA A 55 3.62 21.53 -3.26
C ALA A 55 5.08 21.78 -2.82
N PRO A 56 5.99 20.82 -3.03
CA PRO A 56 7.38 21.08 -2.75
C PRO A 56 7.87 22.24 -3.61
N GLU A 57 8.79 23.08 -3.08
CA GLU A 57 9.43 24.19 -3.80
C GLU A 57 10.40 23.73 -4.91
N ARG A 58 10.27 22.51 -5.37
CA ARG A 58 11.12 21.87 -6.37
C ARG A 58 10.53 21.94 -7.77
N ASP A 59 11.38 21.65 -8.73
CA ASP A 59 11.00 21.53 -10.13
C ASP A 59 9.88 20.48 -10.30
N LYS A 60 8.77 20.89 -10.88
CA LYS A 60 7.60 20.03 -11.15
C LYS A 60 7.74 19.18 -12.42
N GLU A 61 8.93 19.20 -13.06
CA GLU A 61 9.15 18.41 -14.29
C GLU A 61 9.13 16.90 -14.06
N ASN A 62 9.41 16.45 -12.83
CA ASN A 62 9.45 15.04 -12.47
C ASN A 62 8.31 14.68 -11.51
N LEU A 63 7.66 13.55 -11.75
CA LEU A 63 6.78 12.85 -10.80
C LEU A 63 7.49 11.55 -10.41
N VAL A 64 7.96 11.48 -9.16
CA VAL A 64 8.72 10.33 -8.66
C VAL A 64 7.85 9.49 -7.73
N ILE A 65 7.66 8.23 -8.09
CA ILE A 65 6.81 7.27 -7.40
C ILE A 65 7.67 6.10 -6.93
N LEU A 66 7.54 5.71 -5.65
CA LEU A 66 8.07 4.45 -5.13
C LEU A 66 6.91 3.48 -4.92
N ALA A 67 6.98 2.30 -5.51
CA ALA A 67 5.99 1.25 -5.34
C ALA A 67 6.60 0.10 -4.51
N PHE A 68 6.20 -0.01 -3.24
CA PHE A 68 6.71 -0.99 -2.28
C PHE A 68 5.78 -2.19 -2.17
N SER A 69 6.28 -3.35 -2.58
CA SER A 69 5.52 -4.60 -2.59
C SER A 69 5.26 -5.17 -1.20
N GLY A 70 4.34 -6.13 -1.14
CA GLY A 70 4.17 -7.02 0.00
C GLY A 70 5.31 -8.03 0.17
N GLY A 71 5.34 -8.71 1.33
CA GLY A 71 6.33 -9.74 1.64
C GLY A 71 6.87 -9.72 3.08
N GLY A 72 6.13 -9.18 4.04
CA GLY A 72 6.51 -9.13 5.45
C GLY A 72 7.80 -8.33 5.69
N THR A 73 8.64 -8.79 6.62
CA THR A 73 9.93 -8.15 6.94
C THR A 73 10.86 -8.07 5.73
N ARG A 74 10.79 -9.05 4.80
CA ARG A 74 11.56 -9.03 3.55
C ARG A 74 11.27 -7.77 2.75
N ALA A 75 9.98 -7.48 2.52
CA ALA A 75 9.55 -6.28 1.80
C ALA A 75 9.89 -4.99 2.55
N ALA A 76 9.68 -4.98 3.86
CA ALA A 76 10.00 -3.82 4.68
C ALA A 76 11.50 -3.48 4.63
N ALA A 77 12.39 -4.49 4.77
CA ALA A 77 13.83 -4.31 4.74
C ALA A 77 14.35 -3.89 3.35
N PHE A 78 13.79 -4.49 2.30
CA PHE A 78 14.19 -4.17 0.92
C PHE A 78 13.75 -2.75 0.53
N SER A 79 12.51 -2.36 0.86
CA SER A 79 12.01 -1.00 0.66
C SER A 79 12.81 0.04 1.46
N TYR A 80 13.22 -0.31 2.68
CA TYR A 80 14.07 0.56 3.48
C TYR A 80 15.46 0.75 2.85
N GLY A 81 16.05 -0.31 2.28
CA GLY A 81 17.30 -0.21 1.52
C GLY A 81 17.20 0.77 0.34
N VAL A 82 16.07 0.82 -0.35
CA VAL A 82 15.80 1.83 -1.39
C VAL A 82 15.80 3.24 -0.80
N LEU A 83 15.11 3.46 0.32
CA LEU A 83 15.12 4.76 0.99
C LEU A 83 16.52 5.17 1.47
N GLU A 84 17.33 4.23 2.00
CA GLU A 84 18.72 4.46 2.38
C GLU A 84 19.56 4.91 1.18
N PHE A 85 19.41 4.24 0.03
CA PHE A 85 20.10 4.61 -1.19
C PHE A 85 19.71 6.03 -1.64
N LEU A 86 18.42 6.31 -1.72
CA LEU A 86 17.92 7.63 -2.16
C LEU A 86 18.34 8.76 -1.21
N ARG A 87 18.42 8.49 0.10
CA ARG A 87 18.89 9.45 1.11
C ARG A 87 20.37 9.78 0.96
N ARG A 88 21.20 8.76 0.67
CA ARG A 88 22.67 8.87 0.58
C ARG A 88 23.17 9.31 -0.80
N THR A 89 22.26 9.62 -1.71
CA THR A 89 22.59 9.96 -3.09
C THR A 89 22.04 11.31 -3.45
N GLU A 90 22.92 12.22 -3.87
CA GLU A 90 22.54 13.50 -4.47
C GLU A 90 22.53 13.40 -6.00
N VAL A 91 21.63 14.12 -6.60
CA VAL A 91 21.59 14.36 -8.05
C VAL A 91 22.01 15.79 -8.31
N VAL A 92 23.02 15.95 -9.16
CA VAL A 92 23.46 17.26 -9.65
C VAL A 92 22.94 17.41 -11.07
N GLY A 93 22.00 18.34 -11.27
CA GLY A 93 21.41 18.64 -12.57
C GLY A 93 22.20 19.64 -13.41
N PRO A 94 21.79 19.89 -14.67
CA PRO A 94 22.55 20.68 -15.68
C PRO A 94 22.87 22.12 -15.27
N ARG A 95 22.16 22.67 -14.28
CA ARG A 95 22.35 24.06 -13.81
C ARG A 95 23.05 24.12 -12.45
N GLY A 96 23.72 23.04 -12.05
CA GLY A 96 24.39 22.96 -10.75
C GLY A 96 23.45 22.89 -9.56
N ARG A 97 22.15 22.71 -9.78
CA ARG A 97 21.20 22.42 -8.69
C ARG A 97 21.44 21.01 -8.21
N SER A 98 21.75 20.86 -6.92
CA SER A 98 21.87 19.57 -6.28
C SER A 98 20.76 19.36 -5.28
N GLY A 99 20.41 18.10 -5.05
CA GLY A 99 19.44 17.68 -4.04
C GLY A 99 19.47 16.18 -3.84
N ARG A 100 19.12 15.74 -2.64
CA ARG A 100 19.04 14.30 -2.36
C ARG A 100 17.91 13.70 -3.19
N LEU A 101 18.14 12.47 -3.69
CA LEU A 101 17.10 11.75 -4.46
C LEU A 101 15.84 11.52 -3.63
N ILE A 102 15.97 11.26 -2.34
CA ILE A 102 14.84 11.03 -1.45
C ILE A 102 13.89 12.24 -1.36
N ASP A 103 14.42 13.46 -1.46
CA ASP A 103 13.64 14.69 -1.45
C ASP A 103 12.86 14.90 -2.75
N GLN A 104 13.16 14.12 -3.79
CA GLN A 104 12.44 14.16 -5.07
C GLN A 104 11.20 13.25 -5.10
N VAL A 105 11.00 12.43 -4.07
CA VAL A 105 9.88 11.48 -4.03
C VAL A 105 8.57 12.21 -3.76
N ASP A 106 7.59 12.00 -4.65
CA ASP A 106 6.24 12.58 -4.55
C ASP A 106 5.24 11.65 -3.88
N VAL A 107 5.29 10.37 -4.28
CA VAL A 107 4.32 9.37 -3.86
C VAL A 107 5.04 8.08 -3.48
N ILE A 108 4.60 7.46 -2.40
CA ILE A 108 5.01 6.10 -2.03
C ILE A 108 3.74 5.25 -1.91
N THR A 109 3.59 4.25 -2.76
CA THR A 109 2.57 3.22 -2.55
C THR A 109 3.17 2.09 -1.72
N GLY A 110 2.41 1.55 -0.79
CA GLY A 110 2.90 0.46 0.08
C GLY A 110 1.85 -0.61 0.30
N VAL A 111 2.29 -1.85 0.24
CA VAL A 111 1.44 -3.03 0.42
C VAL A 111 2.05 -3.94 1.47
N SER A 112 1.23 -4.45 2.41
CA SER A 112 1.68 -5.42 3.42
C SER A 112 2.99 -4.97 4.10
N GLY A 113 4.07 -5.75 4.03
CA GLY A 113 5.38 -5.40 4.57
C GLY A 113 5.91 -4.04 4.08
N GLY A 114 5.73 -3.70 2.80
CA GLY A 114 6.13 -2.41 2.24
C GLY A 114 5.35 -1.22 2.81
N SER A 115 4.11 -1.42 3.26
CA SER A 115 3.30 -0.37 3.88
C SER A 115 3.87 0.11 5.21
N PHE A 116 4.54 -0.75 5.99
CA PHE A 116 5.21 -0.35 7.23
C PHE A 116 6.31 0.66 6.98
N THR A 117 7.19 0.37 6.04
CA THR A 117 8.30 1.27 5.67
C THR A 117 7.77 2.56 5.07
N ALA A 118 6.75 2.48 4.19
CA ALA A 118 6.14 3.65 3.56
C ALA A 118 5.49 4.59 4.60
N LEU A 119 4.62 4.05 5.46
CA LEU A 119 3.94 4.82 6.50
C LEU A 119 4.92 5.38 7.54
N ALA A 120 5.91 4.59 7.94
CA ALA A 120 6.93 5.03 8.89
C ALA A 120 7.80 6.15 8.30
N TYR A 121 8.18 6.07 7.02
CA TYR A 121 8.91 7.16 6.36
C TYR A 121 8.05 8.42 6.22
N GLY A 122 6.79 8.27 5.84
CA GLY A 122 5.85 9.41 5.80
C GLY A 122 5.70 10.12 7.14
N LEU A 123 5.74 9.37 8.25
CA LEU A 123 5.59 9.89 9.60
C LEU A 123 6.88 10.53 10.14
N TYR A 124 8.02 9.85 9.99
CA TYR A 124 9.27 10.21 10.66
C TYR A 124 10.22 10.99 9.75
N GLY A 125 10.09 10.88 8.42
CA GLY A 125 11.08 11.46 7.49
C GLY A 125 12.48 10.94 7.77
N ASP A 126 13.47 11.82 7.81
CA ASP A 126 14.88 11.46 8.09
C ASP A 126 15.09 10.77 9.43
N ARG A 127 14.24 11.01 10.44
CA ARG A 127 14.33 10.33 11.74
C ARG A 127 14.04 8.83 11.67
N LEU A 128 13.46 8.34 10.58
CA LEU A 128 13.29 6.91 10.36
C LEU A 128 14.64 6.17 10.40
N PHE A 129 15.68 6.81 9.89
CA PHE A 129 17.01 6.20 9.74
C PHE A 129 17.81 6.10 11.06
N ASP A 130 17.28 6.67 12.16
CA ASP A 130 17.95 6.64 13.45
C ASP A 130 17.86 5.25 14.12
N ASP A 131 16.70 4.59 14.06
CA ASP A 131 16.46 3.38 14.84
C ASP A 131 15.55 2.32 14.19
N TYR A 132 14.98 2.57 13.01
CA TYR A 132 14.00 1.67 12.38
C TYR A 132 14.51 0.24 12.19
N VAL A 133 15.81 0.09 11.88
CA VAL A 133 16.43 -1.22 11.71
C VAL A 133 16.31 -2.05 12.98
N GLN A 134 16.67 -1.48 14.13
CA GLN A 134 16.62 -2.19 15.40
C GLN A 134 15.22 -2.27 15.99
N ARG A 135 14.45 -1.19 15.84
CA ARG A 135 13.11 -1.07 16.40
C ARG A 135 12.09 -1.99 15.72
N PHE A 136 12.25 -2.23 14.40
CA PHE A 136 11.28 -2.96 13.59
C PHE A 136 11.89 -4.06 12.72
N LEU A 137 12.88 -3.77 11.88
CA LEU A 137 13.34 -4.71 10.85
C LEU A 137 14.04 -5.96 11.41
N LYS A 138 14.85 -5.80 12.47
CA LYS A 138 15.57 -6.88 13.15
C LYS A 138 14.85 -7.39 14.41
N ARG A 139 13.66 -6.87 14.67
CA ARG A 139 12.82 -7.32 15.79
C ARG A 139 12.02 -8.57 15.39
N ASP A 140 11.92 -9.52 16.31
CA ASP A 140 11.02 -10.68 16.13
C ASP A 140 9.55 -10.28 16.39
N VAL A 141 8.98 -9.53 15.43
CA VAL A 141 7.58 -9.09 15.48
C VAL A 141 6.63 -10.28 15.45
N GLN A 142 6.99 -11.35 14.74
CA GLN A 142 6.18 -12.58 14.69
C GLN A 142 6.12 -13.27 16.05
N GLY A 143 7.25 -13.43 16.72
CA GLY A 143 7.30 -13.97 18.09
C GLY A 143 6.52 -13.12 19.08
N ASP A 144 6.63 -11.79 18.98
CA ASP A 144 5.87 -10.86 19.82
C ASP A 144 4.35 -11.00 19.62
N LEU A 145 3.88 -11.17 18.39
CA LEU A 145 2.45 -11.40 18.07
C LEU A 145 1.95 -12.72 18.64
N ILE A 146 2.74 -13.78 18.44
CA ILE A 146 2.41 -15.12 19.00
C ILE A 146 2.36 -15.06 20.52
N ALA A 147 3.37 -14.47 21.17
CA ALA A 147 3.41 -14.35 22.63
C ALA A 147 2.21 -13.56 23.18
N ARG A 148 1.76 -12.50 22.48
CA ARG A 148 0.55 -11.75 22.85
C ARG A 148 -0.72 -12.58 22.73
N ALA A 149 -0.87 -13.35 21.65
CA ALA A 149 -2.05 -14.19 21.44
C ALA A 149 -2.25 -15.25 22.54
N PHE A 150 -1.16 -15.66 23.20
CA PHE A 150 -1.22 -16.59 24.34
C PHE A 150 -1.38 -15.94 25.72
N LYS A 151 -1.40 -14.60 25.82
CA LYS A 151 -1.66 -13.92 27.11
C LYS A 151 -3.14 -13.94 27.44
N PRO A 152 -3.52 -14.34 28.68
CA PRO A 152 -4.92 -14.42 29.10
C PRO A 152 -5.68 -13.09 28.97
N ASP A 153 -4.99 -11.97 29.14
CA ASP A 153 -5.56 -10.62 29.05
C ASP A 153 -6.22 -10.34 27.69
N TYR A 154 -5.76 -10.97 26.61
CA TYR A 154 -6.31 -10.81 25.26
C TYR A 154 -7.36 -11.87 24.87
N TRP A 155 -7.58 -12.92 25.68
CA TRP A 155 -8.54 -13.96 25.31
C TRP A 155 -9.99 -13.46 25.32
N VAL A 156 -10.31 -12.54 26.22
CA VAL A 156 -11.64 -11.91 26.27
C VAL A 156 -11.85 -11.06 25.00
N ASP A 157 -10.82 -10.30 24.62
CA ASP A 157 -10.85 -9.43 23.45
C ASP A 157 -10.94 -10.24 22.16
N LEU A 158 -10.13 -11.28 22.00
CA LEU A 158 -10.15 -12.20 20.86
C LEU A 158 -11.48 -12.95 20.69
N GLY A 159 -12.25 -13.12 21.77
CA GLY A 159 -13.58 -13.70 21.75
C GLY A 159 -14.70 -12.69 21.46
N SER A 160 -14.41 -11.39 21.39
CA SER A 160 -15.40 -10.36 21.14
C SER A 160 -15.70 -10.17 19.65
N THR A 161 -16.93 -9.74 19.34
CA THR A 161 -17.36 -9.51 17.95
C THR A 161 -16.60 -8.35 17.32
N GLY A 162 -15.90 -8.61 16.20
CA GLY A 162 -15.20 -7.60 15.42
C GLY A 162 -13.83 -7.19 15.94
N TRP A 163 -13.37 -7.73 17.07
CA TRP A 163 -12.00 -7.59 17.54
C TRP A 163 -11.24 -8.91 17.35
N GLY A 164 -10.18 -8.89 16.58
CA GLY A 164 -9.50 -10.11 16.20
C GLY A 164 -7.98 -9.96 16.18
N ARG A 165 -7.30 -10.97 15.62
CA ARG A 165 -5.82 -11.01 15.58
C ARG A 165 -5.19 -9.79 14.90
N SER A 166 -5.85 -9.18 13.95
CA SER A 166 -5.35 -7.95 13.30
C SER A 166 -5.45 -6.71 14.18
N GLU A 167 -6.45 -6.62 15.07
CA GLU A 167 -6.51 -5.53 16.06
C GLU A 167 -5.42 -5.71 17.14
N LEU A 168 -5.14 -6.96 17.55
CA LEU A 168 -3.98 -7.28 18.40
C LEU A 168 -2.66 -6.87 17.72
N ALA A 169 -2.52 -7.15 16.42
CA ALA A 169 -1.35 -6.76 15.64
C ALA A 169 -1.24 -5.25 15.54
N ALA A 170 -2.35 -4.53 15.30
CA ALA A 170 -2.38 -3.08 15.25
C ALA A 170 -1.89 -2.44 16.56
N GLN A 171 -2.28 -3.00 17.73
CA GLN A 171 -1.78 -2.53 19.02
C GLN A 171 -0.26 -2.71 19.15
N LEU A 172 0.29 -3.87 18.74
CA LEU A 172 1.73 -4.07 18.75
C LEU A 172 2.44 -3.10 17.81
N TYR A 173 1.95 -2.93 16.58
CA TYR A 173 2.53 -2.00 15.61
C TYR A 173 2.50 -0.55 16.10
N ASP A 174 1.45 -0.20 16.82
CA ASP A 174 1.36 1.12 17.46
C ASP A 174 2.43 1.32 18.51
N GLU A 175 2.58 0.35 19.42
CA GLU A 175 3.56 0.42 20.50
C GLU A 175 5.01 0.45 20.00
N ILE A 176 5.35 -0.38 19.01
CA ILE A 176 6.73 -0.49 18.55
C ILE A 176 7.09 0.52 17.46
N LEU A 177 6.12 0.99 16.66
CA LEU A 177 6.42 1.80 15.47
C LEU A 177 5.67 3.12 15.41
N PHE A 178 4.33 3.16 15.49
CA PHE A 178 3.55 4.33 15.12
C PHE A 178 3.21 5.27 16.29
N LYS A 179 3.24 4.81 17.55
CA LYS A 179 3.11 5.65 18.76
C LYS A 179 1.84 6.51 18.80
N GLY A 180 0.70 5.97 18.41
CA GLY A 180 -0.58 6.67 18.39
C GLY A 180 -0.79 7.57 17.16
N ALA A 181 0.14 7.56 16.19
CA ALA A 181 0.02 8.42 15.02
C ALA A 181 -1.14 8.02 14.10
N THR A 182 -1.77 9.02 13.49
CA THR A 182 -2.92 8.90 12.61
C THR A 182 -2.63 9.49 11.22
N PHE A 183 -3.54 9.31 10.27
CA PHE A 183 -3.46 9.99 8.98
C PHE A 183 -3.55 11.51 9.09
N GLY A 184 -4.14 12.04 10.17
CA GLY A 184 -4.10 13.46 10.50
C GLY A 184 -2.66 13.96 10.75
N ASP A 185 -1.79 13.12 11.32
CA ASP A 185 -0.37 13.44 11.50
C ASP A 185 0.37 13.45 10.16
N LEU A 186 0.10 12.46 9.28
CA LEU A 186 0.64 12.48 7.93
C LEU A 186 0.19 13.70 7.13
N ALA A 187 -1.07 14.11 7.28
CA ALA A 187 -1.62 15.28 6.59
C ALA A 187 -0.88 16.59 6.96
N ARG A 188 -0.42 16.71 8.20
CA ARG A 188 0.38 17.85 8.67
C ARG A 188 1.85 17.79 8.24
N GLY A 189 2.34 16.62 7.88
CA GLY A 189 3.73 16.42 7.46
C GLY A 189 4.02 17.00 6.07
N LYS A 190 5.31 17.24 5.78
CA LYS A 190 5.81 17.73 4.49
C LYS A 190 6.40 16.61 3.60
N GLY A 191 6.38 15.36 4.05
CA GLY A 191 6.91 14.20 3.32
C GLY A 191 6.08 13.85 2.07
N PRO A 192 6.44 12.81 1.33
CA PRO A 192 5.68 12.33 0.18
C PRO A 192 4.26 11.90 0.56
N LEU A 193 3.37 11.82 -0.41
CA LEU A 193 2.08 11.18 -0.22
C LEU A 193 2.28 9.67 -0.07
N VAL A 194 1.90 9.10 1.06
CA VAL A 194 1.98 7.66 1.30
C VAL A 194 0.60 7.04 1.13
N LEU A 195 0.51 6.04 0.27
CA LEU A 195 -0.71 5.33 -0.08
C LEU A 195 -0.60 3.86 0.34
N ALA A 196 -0.93 3.56 1.59
CA ALA A 196 -1.12 2.17 2.01
C ALA A 196 -2.41 1.63 1.42
N SER A 197 -2.43 0.36 1.03
CA SER A 197 -3.62 -0.29 0.47
C SER A 197 -3.93 -1.61 1.14
N ALA A 198 -5.23 -1.93 1.19
CA ALA A 198 -5.79 -3.21 1.61
C ALA A 198 -6.78 -3.70 0.56
N THR A 199 -7.26 -4.93 0.70
CA THR A 199 -8.26 -5.52 -0.20
C THR A 199 -9.60 -5.65 0.52
N ASP A 200 -10.68 -5.09 -0.03
CA ASP A 200 -12.04 -5.40 0.41
C ASP A 200 -12.37 -6.85 0.06
N LEU A 201 -12.55 -7.67 1.08
CA LEU A 201 -12.74 -9.12 0.91
C LEU A 201 -14.01 -9.46 0.12
N SER A 202 -15.06 -8.64 0.24
CA SER A 202 -16.35 -8.91 -0.41
C SER A 202 -16.32 -8.69 -1.92
N THR A 203 -15.56 -7.71 -2.40
CA THR A 203 -15.53 -7.34 -3.82
C THR A 203 -14.22 -7.66 -4.52
N GLY A 204 -13.15 -7.93 -3.73
CA GLY A 204 -11.79 -8.04 -4.25
C GLY A 204 -11.20 -6.70 -4.69
N ALA A 205 -11.90 -5.58 -4.46
CA ALA A 205 -11.43 -4.25 -4.83
C ALA A 205 -10.30 -3.78 -3.91
N ARG A 206 -9.34 -3.05 -4.49
CA ARG A 206 -8.29 -2.38 -3.75
C ARG A 206 -8.85 -1.16 -3.02
N LEU A 207 -8.71 -1.09 -1.70
CA LEU A 207 -9.01 0.07 -0.89
C LEU A 207 -7.71 0.79 -0.53
N VAL A 208 -7.63 2.08 -0.85
CA VAL A 208 -6.46 2.92 -0.55
C VAL A 208 -6.78 3.84 0.63
N PHE A 209 -5.85 3.93 1.58
CA PHE A 209 -5.98 4.83 2.71
C PHE A 209 -5.60 6.27 2.28
N GLN A 210 -6.55 6.93 1.63
CA GLN A 210 -6.51 8.35 1.29
C GLN A 210 -7.92 8.95 1.43
N GLN A 211 -8.01 10.24 1.75
CA GLN A 211 -9.29 10.88 2.07
C GLN A 211 -10.28 10.84 0.90
N SER A 212 -9.82 10.91 -0.35
CA SER A 212 -10.71 10.84 -1.52
C SER A 212 -11.50 9.52 -1.61
N VAL A 213 -10.92 8.39 -1.14
CA VAL A 213 -11.63 7.11 -1.03
C VAL A 213 -12.54 7.10 0.21
N PHE A 214 -12.08 7.66 1.31
CA PHE A 214 -12.85 7.76 2.54
C PHE A 214 -14.02 8.76 2.45
N ASP A 215 -13.95 9.76 1.56
CA ASP A 215 -15.10 10.63 1.25
C ASP A 215 -16.27 9.83 0.66
N ILE A 216 -15.99 8.82 -0.17
CA ILE A 216 -17.02 7.96 -0.76
C ILE A 216 -17.74 7.17 0.34
N MET A 217 -16.96 6.66 1.31
CA MET A 217 -17.45 5.94 2.48
C MET A 217 -18.02 6.87 3.55
N CYS A 218 -18.02 8.18 3.32
CA CYS A 218 -18.41 9.20 4.31
C CYS A 218 -17.71 9.02 5.67
N SER A 219 -16.42 8.73 5.66
CA SER A 219 -15.60 8.48 6.84
C SER A 219 -14.40 9.44 6.92
N ASP A 220 -14.07 9.88 8.13
CA ASP A 220 -12.92 10.76 8.37
C ASP A 220 -11.63 9.92 8.55
N LEU A 221 -10.80 9.93 7.52
CA LEU A 221 -9.51 9.23 7.55
C LEU A 221 -8.53 9.85 8.58
N SER A 222 -8.67 11.13 8.89
CA SER A 222 -7.72 11.83 9.77
C SER A 222 -7.59 11.19 11.15
N ALA A 223 -8.66 10.56 11.63
CA ALA A 223 -8.72 9.88 12.92
C ALA A 223 -8.29 8.40 12.87
N VAL A 224 -8.08 7.83 11.68
CA VAL A 224 -7.66 6.43 11.55
C VAL A 224 -6.16 6.31 11.88
N SER A 225 -5.80 5.38 12.77
CA SER A 225 -4.41 5.15 13.16
C SER A 225 -3.61 4.50 12.02
N LEU A 226 -2.33 4.89 11.91
CA LEU A 226 -1.41 4.28 10.93
C LEU A 226 -1.18 2.80 11.22
N SER A 227 -1.15 2.43 12.50
CA SER A 227 -1.01 1.04 12.94
C SER A 227 -2.14 0.15 12.44
N ARG A 228 -3.38 0.67 12.45
CA ARG A 228 -4.54 -0.07 11.96
C ARG A 228 -4.56 -0.18 10.43
N ALA A 229 -4.13 0.85 9.73
CA ALA A 229 -3.95 0.79 8.27
C ALA A 229 -2.85 -0.21 7.87
N ALA A 230 -1.71 -0.23 8.59
CA ALA A 230 -0.66 -1.22 8.40
C ALA A 230 -1.16 -2.65 8.69
N ALA A 231 -1.95 -2.83 9.77
CA ALA A 231 -2.56 -4.11 10.10
C ALA A 231 -3.55 -4.57 9.01
N ALA A 232 -4.40 -3.68 8.49
CA ALA A 232 -5.30 -4.00 7.37
C ALA A 232 -4.53 -4.38 6.11
N SER A 233 -3.48 -3.61 5.79
CA SER A 233 -2.62 -3.84 4.63
C SER A 233 -1.86 -5.18 4.71
N SER A 234 -1.58 -5.66 5.93
CA SER A 234 -0.83 -6.91 6.19
C SER A 234 -1.68 -8.03 6.80
N ALA A 235 -3.01 -7.93 6.72
CA ALA A 235 -3.94 -8.93 7.23
C ALA A 235 -3.99 -10.17 6.30
N VAL A 236 -2.90 -10.94 6.27
CA VAL A 236 -2.78 -12.16 5.47
C VAL A 236 -3.89 -13.13 5.84
N PRO A 237 -4.73 -13.56 4.88
CA PRO A 237 -5.80 -14.52 5.12
C PRO A 237 -5.29 -15.78 5.84
N VAL A 238 -6.11 -16.36 6.71
CA VAL A 238 -5.79 -17.51 7.57
C VAL A 238 -4.88 -17.16 8.76
N VAL A 239 -3.84 -16.35 8.57
CA VAL A 239 -2.88 -15.96 9.64
C VAL A 239 -3.47 -14.87 10.53
N LEU A 240 -3.96 -13.80 9.90
CA LEU A 240 -4.60 -12.68 10.59
C LEU A 240 -6.10 -12.61 10.26
N SER A 241 -6.87 -11.94 11.11
CA SER A 241 -8.29 -11.68 10.86
C SER A 241 -8.46 -10.47 9.94
N PRO A 242 -9.57 -10.35 9.17
CA PRO A 242 -9.88 -9.11 8.48
C PRO A 242 -9.99 -7.93 9.46
N VAL A 243 -9.59 -6.73 9.01
CA VAL A 243 -9.85 -5.47 9.73
C VAL A 243 -11.18 -4.91 9.23
N THR A 244 -12.10 -4.63 10.16
CA THR A 244 -13.44 -4.14 9.80
C THR A 244 -13.52 -2.63 9.92
N LEU A 245 -13.94 -1.94 8.85
CA LEU A 245 -14.29 -0.53 8.84
C LEU A 245 -15.81 -0.37 8.75
N ASP A 246 -16.33 0.69 9.37
CA ASP A 246 -17.70 1.14 9.17
C ASP A 246 -17.80 1.94 7.87
N ASN A 247 -18.86 1.70 7.13
CA ASN A 247 -19.17 2.40 5.90
C ASN A 247 -20.44 3.25 6.08
N TYR A 248 -20.26 4.57 6.02
CA TYR A 248 -21.32 5.56 6.13
C TYR A 248 -21.72 6.13 4.76
N GLY A 249 -21.37 5.44 3.66
CA GLY A 249 -21.64 5.88 2.30
C GLY A 249 -23.06 6.38 2.11
N GLY A 250 -23.21 7.48 1.37
CA GLY A 250 -24.50 8.14 1.14
C GLY A 250 -24.89 9.19 2.20
N THR A 251 -24.19 9.30 3.36
CA THR A 251 -24.63 10.19 4.46
C THR A 251 -24.03 11.59 4.43
N CYS A 252 -22.88 11.81 3.74
CA CYS A 252 -22.12 13.07 3.77
C CYS A 252 -22.26 13.93 2.50
N GLY A 253 -23.20 13.60 1.62
CA GLY A 253 -23.41 14.36 0.39
C GLY A 253 -22.28 14.24 -0.63
N TYR A 254 -21.45 13.17 -0.58
CA TYR A 254 -20.42 12.90 -1.59
C TYR A 254 -21.03 12.80 -3.00
N ARG A 255 -20.35 13.36 -3.97
CA ARG A 255 -20.71 13.27 -5.39
C ARG A 255 -19.50 12.90 -6.21
N LEU A 256 -19.67 12.00 -7.17
CA LEU A 256 -18.63 11.66 -8.12
C LEU A 256 -18.07 12.93 -8.78
N PRO A 257 -16.74 13.05 -8.88
CA PRO A 257 -16.09 14.17 -9.54
C PRO A 257 -16.60 14.36 -10.98
N PRO A 258 -16.65 15.61 -11.50
CA PRO A 258 -17.14 15.87 -12.86
C PRO A 258 -16.43 15.03 -13.95
N TRP A 259 -15.13 14.79 -13.81
CA TRP A 259 -14.35 13.99 -14.76
C TRP A 259 -14.82 12.53 -14.82
N ALA A 260 -15.29 11.94 -13.73
CA ALA A 260 -15.80 10.55 -13.72
C ALA A 260 -17.04 10.41 -14.60
N ARG A 261 -17.85 11.46 -14.73
CA ARG A 261 -19.04 11.45 -15.59
C ARG A 261 -18.70 11.37 -17.07
N THR A 262 -17.50 11.78 -17.47
CA THR A 262 -17.02 11.68 -18.86
C THR A 262 -16.99 10.23 -19.33
N PHE A 263 -16.84 9.27 -18.40
CA PHE A 263 -16.79 7.83 -18.73
C PHE A 263 -18.19 7.17 -18.75
N TYR A 264 -19.23 7.85 -18.26
CA TYR A 264 -20.61 7.33 -18.18
C TYR A 264 -21.60 8.13 -19.04
N GLY A 265 -21.11 9.06 -19.87
CA GLY A 265 -21.97 9.88 -20.73
C GLY A 265 -22.50 9.10 -21.96
N GLU A 266 -23.52 9.67 -22.65
CA GLU A 266 -24.08 9.13 -23.90
C GLU A 266 -23.06 9.16 -25.07
N VAL A 267 -22.01 9.94 -24.95
CA VAL A 267 -20.90 9.98 -25.91
C VAL A 267 -19.90 8.89 -25.52
N ALA A 268 -19.52 8.06 -26.50
CA ALA A 268 -18.49 7.04 -26.28
C ALA A 268 -17.27 7.64 -25.58
N PRO A 269 -16.74 6.99 -24.53
CA PRO A 269 -15.55 7.48 -23.86
C PRO A 269 -14.43 7.67 -24.88
N PRO A 270 -13.53 8.67 -24.67
CA PRO A 270 -12.50 9.05 -25.67
C PRO A 270 -11.59 7.88 -26.06
N ARG A 271 -11.41 6.91 -25.17
CA ARG A 271 -10.79 5.60 -25.46
C ARG A 271 -11.27 4.57 -24.43
N PRO A 272 -11.09 3.26 -24.71
CA PRO A 272 -11.32 2.23 -23.69
C PRO A 272 -10.38 2.43 -22.49
N ALA A 273 -10.93 2.93 -21.40
CA ALA A 273 -10.25 3.08 -20.10
C ALA A 273 -10.80 2.03 -19.11
N ALA A 274 -10.75 0.76 -19.50
CA ALA A 274 -11.47 -0.31 -18.81
C ALA A 274 -11.05 -0.48 -17.34
N ARG A 275 -9.76 -0.29 -17.01
CA ARG A 275 -9.31 -0.35 -15.62
C ARG A 275 -9.81 0.85 -14.81
N ALA A 276 -9.73 2.05 -15.38
CA ALA A 276 -10.23 3.26 -14.73
C ALA A 276 -11.75 3.16 -14.48
N ILE A 277 -12.52 2.71 -15.48
CA ILE A 277 -13.97 2.48 -15.33
C ILE A 277 -14.24 1.46 -14.21
N ARG A 278 -13.55 0.31 -14.24
CA ARG A 278 -13.71 -0.70 -13.18
C ARG A 278 -13.34 -0.17 -11.78
N SER A 279 -12.31 0.67 -11.69
CA SER A 279 -11.92 1.32 -10.44
C SER A 279 -12.99 2.29 -9.96
N ILE A 280 -13.60 3.07 -10.88
CA ILE A 280 -14.71 3.98 -10.56
C ILE A 280 -15.95 3.19 -10.11
N ASP A 281 -16.29 2.08 -10.77
CA ASP A 281 -17.40 1.20 -10.38
C ASP A 281 -17.19 0.60 -8.99
N ALA A 282 -15.96 0.13 -8.70
CA ALA A 282 -15.60 -0.37 -7.38
C ALA A 282 -15.71 0.73 -6.30
N MET A 283 -15.30 1.96 -6.62
CA MET A 283 -15.48 3.11 -5.73
C MET A 283 -16.96 3.44 -5.53
N ALA A 284 -17.77 3.38 -6.58
CA ALA A 284 -19.22 3.64 -6.47
C ALA A 284 -19.90 2.65 -5.50
N ALA A 285 -19.47 1.37 -5.50
CA ALA A 285 -19.96 0.37 -4.56
C ALA A 285 -19.63 0.68 -3.09
N LEU A 286 -18.57 1.47 -2.82
CA LEU A 286 -18.27 1.96 -1.46
C LEU A 286 -19.25 3.05 -1.01
N GLY A 287 -19.91 3.74 -1.93
CA GLY A 287 -20.91 4.77 -1.62
C GLY A 287 -22.24 4.23 -1.10
N ASP A 288 -22.45 2.93 -1.15
CA ASP A 288 -23.67 2.28 -0.67
C ASP A 288 -23.51 1.75 0.77
N GLY A 289 -23.53 2.67 1.73
CA GLY A 289 -23.45 2.31 3.15
C GLY A 289 -24.71 1.61 3.68
N ALA A 290 -25.85 1.73 3.00
CA ALA A 290 -27.11 1.09 3.42
C ALA A 290 -27.04 -0.43 3.20
N ASP A 291 -26.61 -0.87 2.02
CA ASP A 291 -26.47 -2.29 1.70
C ASP A 291 -25.15 -2.88 2.20
N ARG A 292 -24.13 -2.04 2.38
CA ARG A 292 -22.77 -2.44 2.79
C ARG A 292 -22.29 -1.61 3.99
N PRO A 293 -22.89 -1.76 5.18
CA PRO A 293 -22.55 -0.96 6.36
C PRO A 293 -21.15 -1.28 6.94
N TYR A 294 -20.53 -2.38 6.51
CA TYR A 294 -19.20 -2.79 6.94
C TYR A 294 -18.35 -3.23 5.76
N LEU A 295 -17.06 -2.89 5.83
CA LEU A 295 -16.02 -3.40 4.92
C LEU A 295 -15.06 -4.27 5.72
N HIS A 296 -14.74 -5.44 5.20
CA HIS A 296 -13.80 -6.37 5.79
C HIS A 296 -12.52 -6.40 4.96
N LEU A 297 -11.45 -5.83 5.50
CA LEU A 297 -10.19 -5.64 4.79
C LEU A 297 -9.21 -6.76 5.10
N VAL A 298 -8.61 -7.29 4.06
CA VAL A 298 -7.51 -8.25 4.12
C VAL A 298 -6.27 -7.67 3.44
N ASP A 299 -5.15 -8.42 3.47
CA ASP A 299 -3.87 -8.02 2.90
C ASP A 299 -4.01 -7.39 1.51
N GLY A 300 -3.34 -6.26 1.31
CA GLY A 300 -3.35 -5.55 0.05
C GLY A 300 -2.77 -6.34 -1.11
N GLY A 301 -1.87 -7.29 -0.83
CA GLY A 301 -1.28 -8.17 -1.82
C GLY A 301 -2.28 -9.05 -2.55
N VAL A 302 -3.46 -9.31 -1.97
CA VAL A 302 -4.54 -10.09 -2.62
C VAL A 302 -5.03 -9.39 -3.90
N SER A 303 -5.14 -8.06 -3.90
CA SER A 303 -5.58 -7.29 -5.08
C SER A 303 -4.44 -6.65 -5.86
N ASP A 304 -3.33 -6.26 -5.21
CA ASP A 304 -2.22 -5.51 -5.80
C ASP A 304 -0.95 -5.65 -4.95
N ASN A 305 -0.18 -6.70 -5.15
CA ASN A 305 0.99 -6.99 -4.30
C ASN A 305 2.17 -6.02 -4.49
N VAL A 306 2.31 -5.42 -5.66
CA VAL A 306 3.42 -4.48 -5.97
C VAL A 306 3.05 -3.03 -5.68
N GLY A 307 1.77 -2.74 -5.41
CA GLY A 307 1.29 -1.36 -5.26
C GLY A 307 1.21 -0.60 -6.60
N MET A 308 1.28 -1.32 -7.72
CA MET A 308 1.34 -0.74 -9.07
C MET A 308 -0.02 -0.49 -9.71
N ARG A 309 -1.07 -1.22 -9.30
CA ARG A 309 -2.40 -1.06 -9.93
C ARG A 309 -2.91 0.36 -9.83
N GLY A 310 -2.72 1.02 -8.66
CA GLY A 310 -3.09 2.41 -8.52
C GLY A 310 -2.32 3.36 -9.42
N VAL A 311 -1.06 3.09 -9.66
CA VAL A 311 -0.23 3.87 -10.60
C VAL A 311 -0.75 3.67 -12.03
N LEU A 312 -1.01 2.42 -12.42
CA LEU A 312 -1.52 2.07 -13.75
C LEU A 312 -2.92 2.64 -14.00
N ASP A 313 -3.83 2.53 -13.02
CA ASP A 313 -5.18 3.09 -13.11
C ASP A 313 -5.14 4.62 -13.22
N ALA A 314 -4.25 5.28 -12.46
CA ALA A 314 -4.06 6.72 -12.52
C ALA A 314 -3.49 7.15 -13.88
N LEU A 315 -2.47 6.45 -14.41
CA LEU A 315 -1.90 6.76 -15.72
C LEU A 315 -2.92 6.56 -16.84
N GLU A 316 -3.70 5.48 -16.82
CA GLU A 316 -4.75 5.23 -17.82
C GLU A 316 -5.85 6.28 -17.77
N LEU A 317 -6.27 6.66 -16.55
CA LEU A 317 -7.25 7.73 -16.35
C LEU A 317 -6.74 9.07 -16.88
N LEU A 318 -5.51 9.46 -16.50
CA LEU A 318 -4.92 10.72 -16.91
C LEU A 318 -4.68 10.76 -18.43
N GLU A 319 -4.28 9.64 -19.04
CA GLU A 319 -4.16 9.52 -20.48
C GLU A 319 -5.52 9.70 -21.18
N ALA A 320 -6.56 9.04 -20.71
CA ALA A 320 -7.90 9.16 -21.27
C ALA A 320 -8.47 10.59 -21.15
N LEU A 321 -8.22 11.26 -20.03
CA LEU A 321 -8.60 12.67 -19.84
C LEU A 321 -7.80 13.60 -20.78
N HIS A 322 -6.50 13.36 -20.94
CA HIS A 322 -5.65 14.11 -21.85
C HIS A 322 -6.11 13.93 -23.32
N GLU A 323 -6.47 12.71 -23.75
CA GLU A 323 -7.05 12.45 -25.07
C GLU A 323 -8.38 13.20 -25.28
N ALA A 324 -9.17 13.34 -24.21
CA ALA A 324 -10.40 14.13 -24.22
C ALA A 324 -10.14 15.65 -24.26
N GLY A 325 -8.87 16.10 -24.20
CA GLY A 325 -8.51 17.51 -24.15
C GLY A 325 -8.76 18.18 -22.80
N MET A 326 -8.90 17.39 -21.74
CA MET A 326 -9.03 17.89 -20.37
C MET A 326 -7.66 18.15 -19.75
N PRO A 327 -7.47 19.24 -18.99
CA PRO A 327 -6.22 19.50 -18.29
C PRO A 327 -5.93 18.39 -17.30
N THR A 328 -4.69 17.92 -17.28
CA THR A 328 -4.22 16.87 -16.36
C THR A 328 -2.91 17.29 -15.68
N PRO A 329 -2.58 16.72 -14.53
CA PRO A 329 -1.27 16.91 -13.90
C PRO A 329 -0.09 16.54 -14.82
N LEU A 330 -0.29 15.63 -15.79
CA LEU A 330 0.74 15.21 -16.74
C LEU A 330 1.12 16.29 -17.76
N ASP A 331 0.30 17.33 -17.95
CA ASP A 331 0.59 18.43 -18.88
C ASP A 331 1.82 19.26 -18.46
N HIS A 332 2.20 19.18 -17.18
CA HIS A 332 3.34 19.90 -16.61
C HIS A 332 4.50 18.97 -16.23
N VAL A 333 4.32 17.65 -16.32
CA VAL A 333 5.32 16.63 -15.98
C VAL A 333 6.04 16.19 -17.25
N ARG A 334 7.37 16.24 -17.24
CA ARG A 334 8.21 15.71 -18.32
C ARG A 334 8.63 14.27 -18.12
N ARG A 335 8.76 13.85 -16.84
CA ARG A 335 9.22 12.51 -16.49
C ARG A 335 8.38 11.92 -15.38
N VAL A 336 7.83 10.76 -15.63
CA VAL A 336 7.21 9.89 -14.62
C VAL A 336 8.22 8.80 -14.27
N VAL A 337 8.79 8.87 -13.08
CA VAL A 337 9.82 7.94 -12.61
C VAL A 337 9.20 7.01 -11.59
N VAL A 338 9.16 5.72 -11.90
CA VAL A 338 8.57 4.71 -11.01
C VAL A 338 9.66 3.72 -10.59
N PHE A 339 10.02 3.73 -9.31
CA PHE A 339 10.83 2.67 -8.71
C PHE A 339 9.90 1.54 -8.27
N ILE A 340 9.99 0.40 -8.95
CA ILE A 340 9.17 -0.77 -8.68
C ILE A 340 9.98 -1.69 -7.76
N VAL A 341 9.71 -1.57 -6.45
CA VAL A 341 10.45 -2.30 -5.41
C VAL A 341 9.72 -3.60 -5.13
N ASN A 342 10.06 -4.61 -5.91
CA ASN A 342 9.40 -5.91 -5.86
C ASN A 342 10.24 -6.92 -5.07
N SER A 343 9.82 -7.22 -3.86
CA SER A 343 10.44 -8.21 -2.98
C SER A 343 9.85 -9.60 -3.14
N LEU A 344 9.21 -9.89 -4.27
CA LEU A 344 8.67 -11.23 -4.54
C LEU A 344 9.78 -12.28 -4.40
N SER A 345 9.46 -13.37 -3.72
CA SER A 345 10.35 -14.51 -3.56
C SER A 345 9.61 -15.80 -3.86
N THR A 346 10.35 -16.78 -4.35
CA THR A 346 9.84 -18.11 -4.68
C THR A 346 10.63 -19.16 -3.89
N PRO A 347 10.40 -19.28 -2.56
CA PRO A 347 11.08 -20.28 -1.77
C PRO A 347 10.88 -21.66 -2.39
N PRO A 348 11.96 -22.46 -2.52
CA PRO A 348 11.85 -23.80 -3.10
C PRO A 348 10.96 -24.67 -2.23
N THR A 349 10.08 -25.44 -2.86
CA THR A 349 9.29 -26.49 -2.21
C THR A 349 9.85 -27.84 -2.59
N ASP A 350 9.70 -28.83 -1.73
CA ASP A 350 10.07 -30.22 -1.98
C ASP A 350 8.87 -31.12 -2.27
N TRP A 351 7.69 -30.53 -2.48
CA TRP A 351 6.45 -31.26 -2.70
C TRP A 351 6.53 -32.23 -3.86
N ASP A 352 7.20 -31.84 -4.94
CA ASP A 352 7.37 -32.65 -6.15
C ASP A 352 8.33 -33.85 -5.95
N ARG A 353 8.98 -33.95 -4.77
CA ARG A 353 9.83 -35.07 -4.40
C ARG A 353 9.09 -36.14 -3.59
N SER A 354 7.84 -35.89 -3.22
CA SER A 354 7.01 -36.78 -2.43
C SER A 354 5.68 -37.09 -3.14
N ALA A 355 5.25 -38.33 -3.07
CA ALA A 355 3.90 -38.72 -3.51
C ALA A 355 2.80 -38.24 -2.55
N THR A 356 3.17 -37.82 -1.32
CA THR A 356 2.24 -37.26 -0.34
C THR A 356 2.00 -35.79 -0.65
N PRO A 357 0.75 -35.36 -0.89
CA PRO A 357 0.45 -33.95 -1.14
C PRO A 357 0.74 -33.08 0.11
N PRO A 358 1.02 -31.79 -0.07
CA PRO A 358 1.21 -30.87 1.03
C PRO A 358 -0.06 -30.71 1.90
N GLY A 359 0.10 -30.20 3.11
CA GLY A 359 -1.00 -29.99 4.05
C GLY A 359 -1.98 -28.91 3.59
N THR A 360 -3.22 -28.96 4.07
CA THR A 360 -4.31 -28.05 3.64
C THR A 360 -3.94 -26.58 3.83
N ILE A 361 -3.26 -26.20 4.92
CA ILE A 361 -2.85 -24.82 5.18
C ILE A 361 -1.79 -24.37 4.18
N GLU A 362 -0.82 -25.24 3.88
CA GLU A 362 0.23 -24.96 2.87
C GLU A 362 -0.37 -24.78 1.48
N ILE A 363 -1.34 -25.63 1.12
CA ILE A 363 -2.08 -25.51 -0.14
C ILE A 363 -2.81 -24.18 -0.21
N LEU A 364 -3.54 -23.78 0.83
CA LEU A 364 -4.30 -22.53 0.86
C LEU A 364 -3.38 -21.30 0.75
N LEU A 365 -2.26 -21.30 1.47
CA LEU A 365 -1.27 -20.22 1.39
C LEU A 365 -0.64 -20.14 0.00
N LYS A 366 -0.27 -21.27 -0.60
CA LYS A 366 0.31 -21.29 -1.94
C LYS A 366 -0.73 -20.92 -3.01
N ALA A 367 -1.96 -21.42 -2.88
CA ALA A 367 -3.05 -21.10 -3.81
C ALA A 367 -3.41 -19.61 -3.81
N SER A 368 -3.29 -18.92 -2.65
CA SER A 368 -3.45 -17.47 -2.59
C SER A 368 -2.24 -16.72 -3.16
N GLY A 369 -1.02 -17.28 -3.02
CA GLY A 369 0.22 -16.65 -3.49
C GLY A 369 0.38 -16.67 -5.02
N VAL A 370 0.02 -17.76 -5.68
CA VAL A 370 0.22 -17.93 -7.13
C VAL A 370 -0.43 -16.81 -7.97
N PRO A 371 -1.72 -16.43 -7.78
CA PRO A 371 -2.31 -15.31 -8.50
C PRO A 371 -1.62 -13.97 -8.19
N ILE A 372 -1.15 -13.79 -6.94
CA ILE A 372 -0.42 -12.59 -6.51
C ILE A 372 0.87 -12.44 -7.30
N ASP A 373 1.62 -13.54 -7.47
CA ASP A 373 2.88 -13.56 -8.20
C ASP A 373 2.68 -13.22 -9.68
N HIS A 374 1.71 -13.87 -10.34
CA HIS A 374 1.37 -13.59 -11.74
C HIS A 374 0.93 -12.15 -11.96
N ASN A 375 0.03 -11.65 -11.12
CA ASN A 375 -0.45 -10.26 -11.21
C ASN A 375 0.68 -9.24 -11.01
N SER A 376 1.67 -9.55 -10.17
CA SER A 376 2.82 -8.68 -9.92
C SER A 376 3.68 -8.52 -11.17
N TYR A 377 3.97 -9.62 -11.86
CA TYR A 377 4.72 -9.60 -13.13
C TYR A 377 3.97 -8.82 -14.22
N GLU A 378 2.69 -9.13 -14.42
CA GLU A 378 1.85 -8.46 -15.42
C GLU A 378 1.76 -6.93 -15.21
N ALA A 379 1.71 -6.47 -13.96
CA ALA A 379 1.65 -5.05 -13.65
C ALA A 379 2.93 -4.31 -14.06
N VAL A 380 4.10 -4.93 -13.87
CA VAL A 380 5.39 -4.36 -14.30
C VAL A 380 5.48 -4.27 -15.81
N GLU A 381 5.15 -5.37 -16.52
CA GLU A 381 5.19 -5.40 -17.98
C GLU A 381 4.19 -4.40 -18.59
N LEU A 382 3.00 -4.26 -18.01
CA LEU A 382 2.01 -3.29 -18.47
C LEU A 382 2.48 -1.84 -18.35
N LEU A 383 3.26 -1.50 -17.32
CA LEU A 383 3.89 -0.17 -17.23
C LEU A 383 4.92 0.04 -18.34
N ARG A 384 5.74 -0.99 -18.62
CA ARG A 384 6.73 -0.95 -19.71
C ARG A 384 6.04 -0.82 -21.07
N ASP A 385 4.97 -1.56 -21.30
CA ASP A 385 4.17 -1.45 -22.54
C ASP A 385 3.56 -0.06 -22.70
N THR A 386 3.04 0.51 -21.61
CA THR A 386 2.50 1.89 -21.61
C THR A 386 3.60 2.90 -21.98
N ALA A 387 4.79 2.76 -21.39
CA ALA A 387 5.93 3.61 -21.68
C ALA A 387 6.36 3.51 -23.16
N ALA A 388 6.49 2.28 -23.67
CA ALA A 388 6.84 2.02 -25.05
C ALA A 388 5.80 2.56 -26.06
N ARG A 389 4.51 2.42 -25.73
CA ARG A 389 3.40 2.95 -26.50
C ARG A 389 3.43 4.48 -26.56
N TRP A 390 3.56 5.17 -25.44
CA TRP A 390 3.66 6.63 -25.42
C TRP A 390 4.86 7.12 -26.21
N GLN A 391 6.02 6.50 -26.05
CA GLN A 391 7.22 6.84 -26.81
C GLN A 391 7.02 6.66 -28.31
N THR A 392 6.40 5.55 -28.75
CA THR A 392 6.12 5.27 -30.14
C THR A 392 5.16 6.29 -30.73
N MET A 393 4.06 6.61 -30.04
CA MET A 393 3.07 7.57 -30.51
C MET A 393 3.65 8.99 -30.63
N ARG A 394 4.51 9.41 -29.69
CA ARG A 394 5.22 10.70 -29.80
C ARG A 394 6.14 10.74 -31.03
N ARG A 395 6.95 9.70 -31.26
CA ARG A 395 7.82 9.62 -32.45
C ARG A 395 7.02 9.71 -33.77
N ILE A 396 5.87 9.03 -33.81
CA ILE A 396 4.99 9.11 -34.98
C ILE A 396 4.47 10.54 -35.15
N ARG A 397 3.94 11.14 -34.06
CA ARG A 397 3.43 12.52 -34.07
C ARG A 397 4.49 13.54 -34.56
N GLU A 398 5.73 13.36 -34.13
CA GLU A 398 6.87 14.25 -34.50
C GLU A 398 7.44 13.96 -35.88
N SER A 399 7.00 12.90 -36.56
CA SER A 399 7.47 12.57 -37.90
C SER A 399 7.03 13.60 -38.92
N PRO A 400 7.84 13.90 -39.96
CA PRO A 400 7.48 14.88 -41.00
C PRO A 400 6.14 14.62 -41.70
N ALA A 401 5.80 13.34 -41.88
CA ALA A 401 4.54 12.92 -42.49
C ALA A 401 3.31 13.29 -41.65
N MET A 402 3.44 13.15 -40.34
CA MET A 402 2.34 13.43 -39.41
C MET A 402 2.28 14.91 -39.01
N ALA A 403 3.39 15.61 -38.94
CA ALA A 403 3.42 17.06 -38.72
C ALA A 403 2.67 17.86 -39.81
N ALA A 404 2.59 17.32 -41.02
CA ALA A 404 1.83 17.91 -42.14
C ALA A 404 0.34 17.49 -42.12
N ASN A 405 -0.06 16.54 -41.32
CA ASN A 405 -1.44 16.03 -41.30
C ASN A 405 -2.36 16.96 -40.50
N LYS A 406 -3.49 17.34 -41.11
CA LYS A 406 -4.51 18.23 -40.52
C LYS A 406 -5.80 17.51 -40.17
N ASP A 407 -5.85 16.16 -40.27
CA ASP A 407 -7.05 15.39 -39.93
C ASP A 407 -7.27 15.41 -38.39
N PRO A 408 -8.40 15.97 -37.92
CA PRO A 408 -8.68 16.07 -36.49
C PRO A 408 -8.75 14.69 -35.83
N ALA A 409 -9.26 13.66 -36.51
CA ALA A 409 -9.39 12.31 -35.98
C ALA A 409 -8.01 11.69 -35.74
N ILE A 410 -7.07 11.87 -36.67
CA ILE A 410 -5.69 11.39 -36.50
C ILE A 410 -4.99 12.19 -35.41
N THR A 411 -5.18 13.51 -35.36
CA THR A 411 -4.62 14.35 -34.31
C THR A 411 -5.09 13.91 -32.90
N GLN A 412 -6.36 13.56 -32.79
CA GLN A 412 -6.93 13.05 -31.54
C GLN A 412 -6.33 11.70 -31.15
N LEU A 413 -6.21 10.75 -32.08
CA LEU A 413 -5.60 9.43 -31.84
C LEU A 413 -4.13 9.54 -31.40
N MET A 414 -3.42 10.59 -31.81
CA MET A 414 -2.02 10.84 -31.47
C MET A 414 -1.84 11.63 -30.17
N ARG A 415 -2.92 11.98 -29.47
CA ARG A 415 -2.86 12.66 -28.19
C ARG A 415 -2.45 11.66 -27.10
N VAL A 416 -1.16 11.61 -26.80
CA VAL A 416 -0.60 10.97 -25.63
C VAL A 416 0.14 12.01 -24.81
N PRO A 417 0.27 11.84 -23.50
CA PRO A 417 1.04 12.75 -22.66
C PRO A 417 2.48 12.89 -23.15
N ASP A 418 3.05 14.09 -23.03
CA ASP A 418 4.45 14.34 -23.41
C ASP A 418 5.46 13.79 -22.40
N ALA A 419 4.99 13.34 -21.26
CA ALA A 419 5.82 12.76 -20.20
C ALA A 419 6.51 11.47 -20.66
N GLU A 420 7.80 11.34 -20.34
CA GLU A 420 8.56 10.10 -20.49
C GLU A 420 8.41 9.23 -19.24
N ILE A 421 8.15 7.94 -19.42
CA ILE A 421 8.04 7.01 -18.29
C ILE A 421 9.34 6.24 -18.13
N TYR A 422 9.85 6.18 -16.89
CA TYR A 422 11.03 5.40 -16.48
C TYR A 422 10.58 4.36 -15.46
N ALA A 423 10.52 3.09 -15.88
CA ALA A 423 10.16 1.96 -15.04
C ALA A 423 11.43 1.30 -14.48
N ILE A 424 11.88 1.77 -13.33
CA ILE A 424 13.10 1.28 -12.68
C ILE A 424 12.73 0.05 -11.86
N ASP A 425 13.09 -1.11 -12.39
CA ASP A 425 12.84 -2.41 -11.76
C ASP A 425 13.89 -2.69 -10.68
N VAL A 426 13.42 -2.75 -9.44
CA VAL A 426 14.22 -3.13 -8.27
C VAL A 426 13.65 -4.45 -7.75
N SER A 427 14.05 -5.55 -8.39
CA SER A 427 13.61 -6.92 -8.09
C SER A 427 14.79 -7.86 -7.98
N PHE A 428 14.69 -8.94 -7.21
CA PHE A 428 15.79 -9.89 -7.00
C PHE A 428 16.25 -10.54 -8.30
N ASP A 429 15.34 -10.75 -9.25
CA ASP A 429 15.65 -11.37 -10.55
C ASP A 429 16.62 -10.51 -11.39
N ALA A 430 16.69 -9.22 -11.16
CA ALA A 430 17.62 -8.31 -11.83
C ALA A 430 19.06 -8.38 -11.26
N LEU A 431 19.29 -9.08 -10.12
CA LEU A 431 20.62 -9.26 -9.57
C LEU A 431 21.51 -10.09 -10.51
N LYS A 432 22.73 -9.57 -10.80
CA LYS A 432 23.73 -10.26 -11.62
C LYS A 432 24.39 -11.41 -10.87
N ASP A 433 24.63 -11.23 -9.56
CA ASP A 433 25.14 -12.28 -8.69
C ASP A 433 24.07 -13.34 -8.46
N ARG A 434 24.31 -14.53 -9.00
CA ARG A 434 23.37 -15.66 -8.93
C ARG A 434 23.22 -16.16 -7.50
N GLY A 435 24.31 -16.21 -6.73
CA GLY A 435 24.26 -16.68 -5.34
C GLY A 435 23.42 -15.77 -4.46
N GLU A 436 23.58 -14.44 -4.61
CA GLU A 436 22.78 -13.46 -3.89
C GLU A 436 21.33 -13.50 -4.33
N ARG A 437 21.06 -13.59 -5.64
CA ARG A 437 19.71 -13.72 -6.17
C ARG A 437 18.99 -14.96 -5.64
N ASP A 438 19.63 -16.12 -5.68
CA ASP A 438 19.04 -17.38 -5.21
C ASP A 438 18.77 -17.33 -3.69
N TYR A 439 19.69 -16.72 -2.92
CA TYR A 439 19.50 -16.52 -1.48
C TYR A 439 18.28 -15.62 -1.19
N LEU A 440 18.19 -14.45 -1.80
CA LEU A 440 17.09 -13.52 -1.54
C LEU A 440 15.73 -14.08 -2.01
N ASN A 441 15.72 -14.81 -3.14
CA ASN A 441 14.53 -15.51 -3.62
C ASN A 441 14.10 -16.68 -2.73
N SER A 442 15.00 -17.22 -1.88
CA SER A 442 14.67 -18.29 -0.94
C SER A 442 14.05 -17.78 0.39
N LEU A 443 14.11 -16.48 0.66
CA LEU A 443 13.63 -15.92 1.92
C LEU A 443 12.10 -16.05 2.06
N PRO A 444 11.60 -16.46 3.23
CA PRO A 444 10.15 -16.62 3.46
C PRO A 444 9.44 -15.27 3.58
N THR A 445 8.12 -15.29 3.38
CA THR A 445 7.24 -14.20 3.81
C THR A 445 6.90 -14.38 5.29
N SER A 446 7.47 -13.54 6.14
CA SER A 446 7.41 -13.67 7.60
C SER A 446 7.55 -12.28 8.22
N PHE A 447 7.13 -12.11 9.48
CA PHE A 447 7.41 -10.93 10.30
C PHE A 447 8.65 -11.10 11.18
N TYR A 448 9.50 -12.07 10.83
CA TYR A 448 10.84 -12.25 11.37
C TYR A 448 11.79 -12.75 10.28
N LEU A 449 12.96 -12.16 10.24
CA LEU A 449 14.10 -12.67 9.45
C LEU A 449 15.39 -12.55 10.27
N PRO A 450 16.39 -13.43 10.04
CA PRO A 450 17.72 -13.26 10.62
C PRO A 450 18.33 -11.90 10.24
N ASP A 451 19.13 -11.34 11.14
CA ASP A 451 19.77 -10.03 10.95
C ASP A 451 20.58 -9.95 9.65
N GLU A 452 21.30 -11.02 9.29
CA GLU A 452 22.05 -11.11 8.04
C GLU A 452 21.13 -10.94 6.82
N ALA A 453 19.97 -11.59 6.82
CA ALA A 453 19.02 -11.48 5.72
C ALA A 453 18.50 -10.04 5.56
N VAL A 454 18.19 -9.38 6.69
CA VAL A 454 17.79 -7.96 6.70
C VAL A 454 18.89 -7.07 6.10
N ASP A 455 20.14 -7.26 6.51
CA ASP A 455 21.26 -6.45 6.02
C ASP A 455 21.55 -6.71 4.52
N ARG A 456 21.45 -7.96 4.06
CA ARG A 456 21.60 -8.31 2.64
C ARG A 456 20.48 -7.72 1.77
N LEU A 457 19.24 -7.76 2.22
CA LEU A 457 18.11 -7.13 1.54
C LEU A 457 18.32 -5.62 1.36
N ARG A 458 18.78 -4.94 2.41
CA ARG A 458 19.07 -3.50 2.37
C ARG A 458 20.21 -3.18 1.40
N ALA A 459 21.27 -3.98 1.40
CA ALA A 459 22.42 -3.79 0.52
C ALA A 459 22.06 -4.04 -0.96
N ALA A 460 21.25 -5.08 -1.25
CA ALA A 460 20.86 -5.42 -2.62
C ALA A 460 20.11 -4.29 -3.33
N ALA A 461 19.34 -3.49 -2.60
CA ALA A 461 18.55 -2.39 -3.16
C ALA A 461 19.42 -1.36 -3.92
N SER A 462 20.55 -0.96 -3.35
CA SER A 462 21.47 -0.01 -3.98
C SER A 462 22.12 -0.59 -5.24
N THR A 463 22.52 -1.86 -5.19
CA THR A 463 23.12 -2.56 -6.34
C THR A 463 22.14 -2.61 -7.51
N LEU A 464 20.87 -2.97 -7.25
CA LEU A 464 19.82 -3.07 -8.26
C LEU A 464 19.52 -1.74 -8.91
N ILE A 465 19.44 -0.65 -8.15
CA ILE A 465 19.17 0.69 -8.70
C ILE A 465 20.34 1.13 -9.58
N LEU A 466 21.60 0.98 -9.12
CA LEU A 466 22.79 1.40 -9.87
C LEU A 466 22.99 0.56 -11.13
N ASP A 467 22.64 -0.72 -11.10
CA ASP A 467 22.71 -1.63 -12.24
C ASP A 467 21.55 -1.48 -13.24
N SER A 468 20.51 -0.70 -12.89
CA SER A 468 19.32 -0.53 -13.74
C SER A 468 19.61 0.30 -15.00
N PRO A 469 19.38 -0.26 -16.21
CA PRO A 469 19.51 0.49 -17.45
C PRO A 469 18.57 1.70 -17.53
N GLU A 470 17.35 1.56 -16.96
CA GLU A 470 16.36 2.63 -16.94
C GLU A 470 16.78 3.78 -16.01
N PHE A 471 17.42 3.48 -14.89
CA PHE A 471 17.98 4.51 -14.02
C PHE A 471 19.14 5.25 -14.70
N ALA A 472 20.02 4.53 -15.40
CA ALA A 472 21.09 5.13 -16.18
C ALA A 472 20.53 6.01 -17.32
N ARG A 473 19.46 5.55 -18.00
CA ARG A 473 18.74 6.33 -19.03
C ARG A 473 18.16 7.60 -18.44
N LEU A 474 17.49 7.52 -17.29
CA LEU A 474 16.92 8.67 -16.59
C LEU A 474 17.99 9.74 -16.31
N LEU A 475 19.14 9.35 -15.74
CA LEU A 475 20.23 10.28 -15.44
C LEU A 475 20.79 10.95 -16.71
N LYS A 476 20.98 10.19 -17.76
CA LYS A 476 21.44 10.70 -19.05
C LYS A 476 20.44 11.72 -19.62
N ASP A 477 19.16 11.38 -19.68
CA ASP A 477 18.11 12.22 -20.28
C ASP A 477 17.80 13.45 -19.41
N ALA A 478 18.05 13.38 -18.12
CA ALA A 478 17.99 14.53 -17.21
C ALA A 478 19.26 15.37 -17.22
N GLY A 479 20.33 14.93 -17.89
CA GLY A 479 21.65 15.58 -17.88
C GLY A 479 22.23 15.65 -16.46
N SER A 480 21.95 14.64 -15.65
CA SER A 480 22.28 14.63 -14.23
C SER A 480 23.36 13.63 -13.89
N THR A 481 24.13 13.90 -12.85
CA THR A 481 25.14 12.99 -12.31
C THR A 481 24.87 12.70 -10.84
N LEU A 482 25.27 11.52 -10.39
CA LEU A 482 25.16 11.10 -9.01
C LEU A 482 26.41 11.52 -8.23
N VAL A 483 26.20 12.04 -7.04
CA VAL A 483 27.24 12.32 -6.07
C VAL A 483 26.83 11.68 -4.73
N PRO A 484 27.73 10.95 -4.04
CA PRO A 484 27.44 10.45 -2.71
C PRO A 484 27.15 11.63 -1.76
N HIS A 485 26.04 11.53 -1.04
CA HIS A 485 25.69 12.49 0.02
C HIS A 485 26.26 11.95 1.34
N ALA A 486 27.02 12.78 2.04
CA ALA A 486 27.47 12.42 3.38
C ALA A 486 26.25 12.31 4.31
N PRO A 487 26.19 11.27 5.14
CA PRO A 487 25.06 11.01 6.04
C PRO A 487 24.88 12.10 7.11
#